data_ab5122cc247e4c00249c28c0f4bdb0df
#
_entry.id   ab5122cc247e4c00249c28c0f4bdb0df
#
_cell.length_a   1.000
_cell.length_b   1.000
_cell.length_c   1.000
_cell.angle_alpha   90.00
_cell.angle_beta   90.00
_cell.angle_gamma   90.00
#
_symmetry.space_group_name_H-M   'P 1'
#
loop_
_entity.id
_entity.type
_entity.pdbx_description
1 polymer ?
#
loop_
_entity_poly.entity_id
_entity_poly.type
_entity_poly.pdbx_seq_one_letter_code
_entity_poly.pdbx_strand_id
1 'polypeptide(L)'
;MLKNFFKKKEKEDTNNKNVLIIALLIHAAKIDENYTEDEKKIIKKTIMELNKISSNQADELLKLAEKKEEESNQIVEFTKEIKKYSMEFKLKIIEIIWKIVYSDGTSDNYESNLIRRICGLLYISDKDNGIIKTNVKNLLK
;
A
#
# COMPACT_ATOMS: atom_id res chain seq x y z
N MET A 1 -0.40 14.69 32.39
CA MET A 1 0.73 14.95 31.47
C MET A 1 1.30 13.68 30.84
N LEU A 2 1.59 12.64 31.62
CA LEU A 2 2.09 11.38 31.06
C LEU A 2 1.12 10.71 30.09
N LYS A 3 -0.20 10.76 30.37
CA LYS A 3 -1.21 10.17 29.47
C LYS A 3 -1.22 10.83 28.09
N ASN A 4 -1.03 12.16 28.03
CA ASN A 4 -1.01 12.88 26.76
C ASN A 4 0.27 12.57 25.94
N PHE A 5 1.39 12.39 26.64
CA PHE A 5 2.65 12.03 25.99
C PHE A 5 2.54 10.65 25.33
N PHE A 6 2.00 9.65 26.02
CA PHE A 6 1.83 8.31 25.46
C PHE A 6 0.85 8.28 24.30
N LYS A 7 -0.28 9.00 24.38
CA LYS A 7 -1.26 9.11 23.29
C LYS A 7 -0.63 9.75 22.06
N LYS A 8 0.18 10.80 22.23
CA LYS A 8 0.85 11.47 21.12
C LYS A 8 1.87 10.54 20.47
N LYS A 9 2.63 9.79 21.26
CA LYS A 9 3.60 8.83 20.74
C LYS A 9 2.93 7.69 19.98
N GLU A 10 1.84 7.14 20.49
CA GLU A 10 1.04 6.10 19.81
C GLU A 10 0.51 6.62 18.47
N LYS A 11 0.02 7.86 18.44
CA LYS A 11 -0.50 8.48 17.22
C LYS A 11 0.63 8.68 16.19
N GLU A 12 1.80 9.14 16.61
CA GLU A 12 2.96 9.29 15.74
C GLU A 12 3.43 7.96 15.18
N ASP A 13 3.51 6.90 16.02
CA ASP A 13 3.90 5.56 15.58
C ASP A 13 2.89 4.99 14.58
N THR A 14 1.59 5.17 14.83
CA THR A 14 0.53 4.73 13.92
C THR A 14 0.62 5.46 12.58
N ASN A 15 0.84 6.77 12.60
CA ASN A 15 0.99 7.56 11.39
C ASN A 15 2.23 7.11 10.59
N ASN A 16 3.36 6.83 11.26
CA ASN A 16 4.55 6.33 10.61
C ASN A 16 4.33 4.98 9.92
N LYS A 17 3.62 4.07 10.58
CA LYS A 17 3.26 2.77 10.00
C LYS A 17 2.38 2.95 8.78
N ASN A 18 1.37 3.80 8.86
CA ASN A 18 0.47 4.09 7.76
C ASN A 18 1.23 4.72 6.58
N VAL A 19 2.16 5.64 6.86
CA VAL A 19 2.99 6.25 5.83
C VAL A 19 3.79 5.19 5.06
N LEU A 20 4.36 4.21 5.76
CA LEU A 20 5.14 3.15 5.12
C LEU A 20 4.27 2.24 4.25
N ILE A 21 3.07 1.90 4.72
CA ILE A 21 2.10 1.10 3.95
C ILE A 21 1.71 1.86 2.67
N ILE A 22 1.36 3.14 2.82
CA ILE A 22 0.96 3.99 1.70
C ILE A 22 2.13 4.15 0.71
N ALA A 23 3.35 4.32 1.23
CA ALA A 23 4.54 4.43 0.39
C ALA A 23 4.74 3.18 -0.49
N LEU A 24 4.45 1.99 0.06
CA LEU A 24 4.50 0.75 -0.73
C LEU A 24 3.46 0.76 -1.85
N LEU A 25 2.24 1.24 -1.57
CA LEU A 25 1.18 1.35 -2.58
C LEU A 25 1.58 2.32 -3.69
N ILE A 26 2.19 3.45 -3.32
CA ILE A 26 2.69 4.45 -4.28
C ILE A 26 3.81 3.85 -5.13
N HIS A 27 4.73 3.12 -4.49
CA HIS A 27 5.84 2.47 -5.21
C HIS A 27 5.31 1.50 -6.26
N ALA A 28 4.30 0.71 -5.91
CA ALA A 28 3.66 -0.20 -6.85
C ALA A 28 2.99 0.56 -8.01
N ALA A 29 2.36 1.70 -7.71
CA ALA A 29 1.72 2.53 -8.74
C ALA A 29 2.73 3.16 -9.70
N LYS A 30 3.94 3.44 -9.23
CA LYS A 30 4.99 4.10 -10.03
C LYS A 30 5.80 3.15 -10.92
N ILE A 31 5.57 1.84 -10.82
CA ILE A 31 6.44 0.86 -11.50
C ILE A 31 6.44 1.04 -13.03
N ASP A 32 5.35 1.53 -13.59
CA ASP A 32 5.20 1.78 -15.02
C ASP A 32 5.56 3.22 -15.42
N GLU A 33 6.16 3.98 -14.51
CA GLU A 33 6.53 5.39 -14.63
C GLU A 33 5.32 6.34 -14.74
N ASN A 34 4.11 5.81 -14.60
CA ASN A 34 2.85 6.58 -14.72
C ASN A 34 2.05 6.55 -13.43
N TYR A 35 2.44 7.38 -12.47
CA TYR A 35 1.65 7.54 -11.26
C TYR A 35 0.49 8.50 -11.56
N THR A 36 -0.65 7.93 -11.99
CA THR A 36 -1.80 8.68 -12.50
C THR A 36 -2.67 9.24 -11.38
N GLU A 37 -3.51 10.24 -11.72
CA GLU A 37 -4.50 10.78 -10.79
C GLU A 37 -5.53 9.72 -10.37
N ASP A 38 -5.89 8.80 -11.27
CA ASP A 38 -6.80 7.70 -10.94
C ASP A 38 -6.19 6.77 -9.89
N GLU A 39 -4.91 6.45 -10.02
CA GLU A 39 -4.20 5.65 -9.04
C GLU A 39 -4.12 6.36 -7.68
N LYS A 40 -3.86 7.66 -7.67
CA LYS A 40 -3.86 8.48 -6.45
C LYS A 40 -5.23 8.45 -5.76
N LYS A 41 -6.30 8.53 -6.53
CA LYS A 41 -7.68 8.46 -6.00
C LYS A 41 -7.97 7.13 -5.34
N ILE A 42 -7.52 6.02 -5.95
CA ILE A 42 -7.68 4.69 -5.38
C ILE A 42 -6.92 4.58 -4.06
N ILE A 43 -5.68 5.05 -4.01
CA ILE A 43 -4.86 5.05 -2.81
C ILE A 43 -5.51 5.90 -1.72
N LYS A 44 -5.95 7.11 -2.05
CA LYS A 44 -6.60 8.03 -1.11
C LYS A 44 -7.86 7.41 -0.52
N LYS A 45 -8.72 6.83 -1.37
CA LYS A 45 -9.94 6.16 -0.93
C LYS A 45 -9.63 5.03 0.04
N THR A 46 -8.61 4.22 -0.29
CA THR A 46 -8.16 3.13 0.55
C THR A 46 -7.69 3.62 1.92
N ILE A 47 -6.89 4.68 1.95
CA ILE A 47 -6.40 5.29 3.19
C ILE A 47 -7.56 5.74 4.07
N MET A 48 -8.54 6.40 3.48
CA MET A 48 -9.72 6.89 4.21
C MET A 48 -10.53 5.74 4.80
N GLU A 49 -10.70 4.66 4.05
CA GLU A 49 -11.45 3.49 4.51
C GLU A 49 -10.72 2.73 5.63
N LEU A 50 -9.40 2.52 5.47
CA LEU A 50 -8.60 1.77 6.44
C LEU A 50 -8.44 2.50 7.77
N ASN A 51 -8.31 3.81 7.73
CA ASN A 51 -7.99 4.62 8.92
C ASN A 51 -9.16 5.44 9.43
N LYS A 52 -10.29 5.42 8.75
CA LYS A 52 -11.51 6.18 9.10
C LYS A 52 -11.20 7.66 9.33
N ILE A 53 -10.47 8.26 8.40
CA ILE A 53 -10.04 9.66 8.48
C ILE A 53 -10.70 10.49 7.39
N SER A 54 -10.61 11.82 7.56
CA SER A 54 -11.17 12.77 6.60
C SER A 54 -10.32 12.85 5.33
N SER A 55 -10.90 13.43 4.28
CA SER A 55 -10.22 13.68 3.02
C SER A 55 -8.94 14.52 3.23
N ASN A 56 -9.00 15.55 4.06
CA ASN A 56 -7.84 16.41 4.32
C ASN A 56 -6.72 15.66 5.03
N GLN A 57 -7.05 14.82 5.99
CA GLN A 57 -6.08 13.98 6.70
C GLN A 57 -5.45 12.97 5.74
N ALA A 58 -6.25 12.39 4.84
CA ALA A 58 -5.74 11.46 3.83
C ALA A 58 -4.77 12.15 2.88
N ASP A 59 -5.05 13.39 2.46
CA ASP A 59 -4.15 14.17 1.61
C ASP A 59 -2.80 14.42 2.29
N GLU A 60 -2.82 14.72 3.58
CA GLU A 60 -1.58 14.93 4.36
C GLU A 60 -0.75 13.65 4.44
N LEU A 61 -1.39 12.52 4.75
CA LEU A 61 -0.71 11.23 4.79
C LEU A 61 -0.15 10.84 3.43
N LEU A 62 -0.89 11.11 2.36
CA LEU A 62 -0.46 10.82 1.00
C LEU A 62 0.81 11.60 0.65
N LYS A 63 0.86 12.89 0.99
CA LYS A 63 2.04 13.73 0.75
C LYS A 63 3.26 13.21 1.51
N LEU A 64 3.09 12.84 2.78
CA LEU A 64 4.17 12.27 3.58
C LEU A 64 4.67 10.95 2.98
N ALA A 65 3.75 10.12 2.52
CA ALA A 65 4.09 8.84 1.91
C ALA A 65 4.79 9.01 0.56
N GLU A 66 4.38 9.98 -0.25
CA GLU A 66 5.04 10.29 -1.52
C GLU A 66 6.49 10.70 -1.28
N LYS A 67 6.71 11.53 -0.27
CA LYS A 67 8.06 11.95 0.11
C LYS A 67 8.89 10.77 0.60
N LYS A 68 8.31 9.93 1.43
CA LYS A 68 9.00 8.74 1.97
C LYS A 68 9.38 7.77 0.85
N GLU A 69 8.48 7.57 -0.12
CA GLU A 69 8.75 6.69 -1.27
C GLU A 69 9.89 7.25 -2.12
N GLU A 70 9.93 8.55 -2.37
CA GLU A 70 11.01 9.19 -3.13
C GLU A 70 12.37 9.07 -2.45
N GLU A 71 12.39 9.12 -1.12
CA GLU A 71 13.65 9.04 -0.33
C GLU A 71 14.17 7.62 -0.18
N SER A 72 13.34 6.61 -0.44
CA SER A 72 13.69 5.20 -0.20
C SER A 72 14.08 4.50 -1.49
N ASN A 73 15.16 3.73 -1.45
CA ASN A 73 15.67 3.00 -2.61
C ASN A 73 15.28 1.52 -2.61
N GLN A 74 14.69 1.02 -1.52
CA GLN A 74 14.38 -0.41 -1.39
C GLN A 74 13.01 -0.64 -0.77
N ILE A 75 12.25 -1.56 -1.39
CA ILE A 75 10.91 -1.93 -0.89
C ILE A 75 10.94 -2.63 0.46
N VAL A 76 12.08 -3.21 0.85
CA VAL A 76 12.25 -3.89 2.15
C VAL A 76 11.88 -2.97 3.30
N GLU A 77 12.19 -1.68 3.21
CA GLU A 77 11.87 -0.70 4.23
C GLU A 77 10.36 -0.61 4.49
N PHE A 78 9.57 -0.71 3.42
CA PHE A 78 8.11 -0.65 3.54
C PHE A 78 7.52 -1.98 3.99
N THR A 79 7.99 -3.08 3.43
CA THR A 79 7.47 -4.42 3.74
C THR A 79 7.81 -4.85 5.16
N LYS A 80 8.91 -4.35 5.72
CA LYS A 80 9.32 -4.64 7.09
C LYS A 80 8.23 -4.34 8.11
N GLU A 81 7.51 -3.23 7.94
CA GLU A 81 6.40 -2.89 8.82
C GLU A 81 5.18 -3.78 8.57
N ILE A 82 4.83 -3.99 7.31
CA ILE A 82 3.66 -4.81 6.95
C ILE A 82 3.83 -6.26 7.42
N LYS A 83 5.05 -6.75 7.42
CA LYS A 83 5.40 -8.11 7.84
C LYS A 83 4.93 -8.44 9.25
N LYS A 84 4.79 -7.44 10.10
CA LYS A 84 4.38 -7.59 11.50
C LYS A 84 2.88 -7.80 11.67
N TYR A 85 2.08 -7.54 10.63
CA TYR A 85 0.63 -7.64 10.69
C TYR A 85 0.14 -9.06 10.41
N SER A 86 -1.17 -9.28 10.61
CA SER A 86 -1.80 -10.58 10.35
C SER A 86 -1.75 -10.93 8.86
N MET A 87 -1.88 -12.22 8.57
CA MET A 87 -1.95 -12.69 7.17
C MET A 87 -3.15 -12.08 6.45
N GLU A 88 -4.30 -11.97 7.14
CA GLU A 88 -5.49 -11.34 6.58
C GLU A 88 -5.21 -9.91 6.11
N PHE A 89 -4.50 -9.13 6.91
CA PHE A 89 -4.12 -7.76 6.55
C PHE A 89 -3.15 -7.73 5.36
N LYS A 90 -2.16 -8.62 5.35
CA LYS A 90 -1.19 -8.74 4.25
C LYS A 90 -1.88 -9.07 2.93
N LEU A 91 -2.82 -9.99 2.95
CA LEU A 91 -3.59 -10.37 1.77
C LEU A 91 -4.44 -9.19 1.27
N LYS A 92 -4.99 -8.40 2.18
CA LYS A 92 -5.73 -7.18 1.84
C LYS A 92 -4.84 -6.16 1.13
N ILE A 93 -3.61 -5.97 1.60
CA ILE A 93 -2.65 -5.06 0.96
C ILE A 93 -2.34 -5.52 -0.47
N ILE A 94 -2.12 -6.82 -0.68
CA ILE A 94 -1.85 -7.35 -2.02
C ILE A 94 -3.07 -7.15 -2.94
N GLU A 95 -4.27 -7.35 -2.42
CA GLU A 95 -5.51 -7.08 -3.18
C GLU A 95 -5.57 -5.63 -3.65
N ILE A 96 -5.25 -4.69 -2.76
CA ILE A 96 -5.24 -3.26 -3.07
C ILE A 96 -4.20 -2.96 -4.14
N ILE A 97 -3.01 -3.54 -4.04
CA ILE A 97 -1.95 -3.36 -5.03
C ILE A 97 -2.42 -3.84 -6.41
N TRP A 98 -3.07 -5.00 -6.49
CA TRP A 98 -3.62 -5.49 -7.76
C TRP A 98 -4.71 -4.55 -8.31
N LYS A 99 -5.56 -3.97 -7.46
CA LYS A 99 -6.57 -2.99 -7.89
C LYS A 99 -5.91 -1.76 -8.50
N ILE A 100 -4.82 -1.28 -7.89
CA ILE A 100 -4.07 -0.13 -8.40
C ILE A 100 -3.46 -0.48 -9.77
N VAL A 101 -2.81 -1.64 -9.85
CA VAL A 101 -2.14 -2.10 -11.08
C VAL A 101 -3.15 -2.26 -12.23
N TYR A 102 -4.33 -2.80 -11.96
CA TYR A 102 -5.35 -3.01 -12.99
C TYR A 102 -6.22 -1.78 -13.24
N SER A 103 -5.97 -0.65 -12.56
CA SER A 103 -6.78 0.57 -12.74
C SER A 103 -6.68 1.13 -14.16
N ASP A 104 -5.58 0.87 -14.86
CA ASP A 104 -5.39 1.27 -16.26
C ASP A 104 -5.83 0.18 -17.26
N GLY A 105 -6.35 -0.94 -16.77
CA GLY A 105 -6.84 -2.05 -17.59
C GLY A 105 -5.78 -3.04 -18.03
N THR A 106 -4.51 -2.78 -17.75
CA THR A 106 -3.39 -3.66 -18.17
C THR A 106 -2.41 -3.90 -17.04
N SER A 107 -1.87 -5.13 -16.97
CA SER A 107 -0.70 -5.41 -16.14
C SER A 107 0.41 -5.90 -17.04
N ASP A 108 1.64 -5.48 -16.76
CA ASP A 108 2.81 -5.96 -17.47
C ASP A 108 3.65 -6.89 -16.60
N ASN A 109 4.74 -7.41 -17.19
CA ASN A 109 5.62 -8.34 -16.48
C ASN A 109 6.35 -7.69 -15.31
N TYR A 110 6.65 -6.38 -15.39
CA TYR A 110 7.33 -5.66 -14.33
C TYR A 110 6.46 -5.55 -13.09
N GLU A 111 5.18 -5.21 -13.27
CA GLU A 111 4.22 -5.12 -12.19
C GLU A 111 4.03 -6.46 -11.50
N SER A 112 3.88 -7.53 -12.30
CA SER A 112 3.73 -8.89 -11.79
C SER A 112 4.96 -9.35 -11.01
N ASN A 113 6.15 -9.03 -11.50
CA ASN A 113 7.41 -9.37 -10.83
C ASN A 113 7.57 -8.61 -9.52
N LEU A 114 7.21 -7.32 -9.48
CA LEU A 114 7.24 -6.53 -8.26
C LEU A 114 6.32 -7.12 -7.20
N ILE A 115 5.09 -7.45 -7.59
CA ILE A 115 4.10 -7.99 -6.64
C ILE A 115 4.57 -9.36 -6.12
N ARG A 116 5.13 -10.20 -6.97
CA ARG A 116 5.69 -11.49 -6.55
C ARG A 116 6.81 -11.29 -5.51
N ARG A 117 7.67 -10.30 -5.73
CA ARG A 117 8.74 -9.96 -4.80
C ARG A 117 8.19 -9.47 -3.45
N ILE A 118 7.17 -8.61 -3.50
CA ILE A 118 6.48 -8.13 -2.28
C ILE A 118 5.88 -9.31 -1.53
N CYS A 119 5.19 -10.22 -2.24
CA CYS A 119 4.60 -11.41 -1.63
C CYS A 119 5.67 -12.28 -0.95
N GLY A 120 6.82 -12.48 -1.58
CA GLY A 120 7.94 -13.20 -0.98
C GLY A 120 8.40 -12.57 0.32
N LEU A 121 8.52 -11.25 0.35
CA LEU A 121 8.92 -10.50 1.54
C LEU A 121 7.89 -10.56 2.66
N LEU A 122 6.62 -10.74 2.32
CA LEU A 122 5.51 -10.82 3.28
C LEU A 122 5.12 -12.26 3.64
N TYR A 123 5.82 -13.24 3.08
CA TYR A 123 5.52 -14.67 3.27
C TYR A 123 4.13 -15.08 2.74
N ILE A 124 3.70 -14.44 1.64
CA ILE A 124 2.47 -14.80 0.93
C ILE A 124 2.82 -15.79 -0.18
N SER A 125 2.08 -16.89 -0.25
CA SER A 125 2.33 -17.93 -1.27
C SER A 125 1.95 -17.46 -2.67
N ASP A 126 2.58 -18.04 -3.68
CA ASP A 126 2.24 -17.79 -5.09
C ASP A 126 0.78 -18.17 -5.38
N LYS A 127 0.29 -19.21 -4.73
CA LYS A 127 -1.10 -19.64 -4.86
C LYS A 127 -2.08 -18.57 -4.39
N ASP A 128 -1.85 -18.01 -3.21
CA ASP A 128 -2.71 -16.97 -2.64
C ASP A 128 -2.64 -15.70 -3.50
N ASN A 129 -1.45 -15.32 -3.93
CA ASN A 129 -1.26 -14.19 -4.83
C ASN A 129 -2.04 -14.38 -6.14
N GLY A 130 -1.96 -15.58 -6.74
CA GLY A 130 -2.66 -15.90 -7.98
C GLY A 130 -4.17 -15.83 -7.83
N ILE A 131 -4.71 -16.30 -6.71
CA ILE A 131 -6.14 -16.23 -6.41
C ILE A 131 -6.59 -14.77 -6.32
N ILE A 132 -5.85 -13.94 -5.58
CA ILE A 132 -6.17 -12.51 -5.42
C ILE A 132 -6.13 -11.81 -6.77
N LYS A 133 -5.08 -12.04 -7.55
CA LYS A 133 -4.93 -11.46 -8.89
C LYS A 133 -6.15 -11.76 -9.77
N THR A 134 -6.56 -13.04 -9.82
CA THR A 134 -7.69 -13.48 -10.62
C THR A 134 -8.99 -12.83 -10.15
N ASN A 135 -9.21 -12.78 -8.84
CA ASN A 135 -10.41 -12.17 -8.27
C ASN A 135 -10.51 -10.69 -8.61
N VAL A 136 -9.41 -9.95 -8.46
CA VAL A 136 -9.37 -8.52 -8.79
C VAL A 136 -9.64 -8.30 -10.28
N LYS A 137 -8.98 -9.09 -11.13
CA LYS A 137 -9.17 -9.00 -12.58
C LYS A 137 -10.62 -9.20 -12.97
N ASN A 138 -11.29 -10.16 -12.35
CA ASN A 138 -12.71 -10.46 -12.62
C ASN A 138 -13.65 -9.34 -12.15
N LEU A 139 -13.33 -8.68 -11.04
CA LEU A 139 -14.13 -7.56 -10.52
C LEU A 139 -14.08 -6.33 -11.42
N LEU A 140 -13.01 -6.17 -12.21
CA LEU A 140 -12.80 -4.99 -13.05
C LEU A 140 -13.25 -5.17 -14.51
N LYS A 141 -13.84 -6.32 -14.81
CA LYS A 141 -14.41 -6.56 -16.15
C LYS A 141 -15.76 -5.88 -16.33
#